data_a125aee5738fcf7f9bfbdf4da63656b7
#
_entry.id   a125aee5738fcf7f9bfbdf4da63656b7
#
_cell.length_a   1.000
_cell.length_b   1.000
_cell.length_c   1.000
_cell.angle_alpha   90.00
_cell.angle_beta   90.00
_cell.angle_gamma   90.00
#
_symmetry.space_group_name_H-M   'P 1'
#
loop_
_entity.id
_entity.type
_entity.pdbx_description
1 polymer ?
#
loop_
_entity_poly.entity_id
_entity_poly.type
_entity_poly.pdbx_seq_one_letter_code
_entity_poly.pdbx_strand_id
1 'polypeptide(L)'
;MLGMKKRTPAGHAAVGIILTAALLFAGGCGTNTQNQTAGSTVSEQISELTSEQASEQGSGKMAKYVPTKADEVQNSVLYLDGDPVSQEEYAMLAQQYKNQIMMKYATDQVNQPDFWTTEIDGETPADALAAIVQDKLQEYYAIKHLAVVEQVTDDYTYADLTDKMEQENTSRGDDSNNDTTYGLNNFDMSTYYSYWYSNLQTQLTNALTADSVKASDADCKKYYSEHLTDFTYTDDVQILYAEITQQDTDQVVEAEAKGKELAEAMQKATNEDDLQNITYADVQALELNSLDTQEGMSGVYRNRWEIAKGLSAGEVYGPYEDNGKICVMKCIEKEADGQIAYENVKDQIARYLQVQQVDQMIQDEKDGMQVTAGTISVQDAIVQAFN
;
A
#
# COMPACT_ATOMS: atom_id res chain seq x y z
N MET A 1 18.53 54.17 -6.74
CA MET A 1 19.05 52.94 -6.14
C MET A 1 18.01 52.43 -5.13
N LEU A 2 17.06 51.64 -5.60
CA LEU A 2 16.10 50.95 -4.71
C LEU A 2 16.52 49.49 -4.64
N GLY A 3 16.85 49.04 -3.42
CA GLY A 3 17.29 47.69 -3.16
C GLY A 3 16.14 46.69 -3.32
N MET A 4 16.29 45.74 -4.22
CA MET A 4 15.47 44.54 -4.30
C MET A 4 15.73 43.68 -3.07
N LYS A 5 14.76 43.61 -2.17
CA LYS A 5 14.71 42.54 -1.16
C LYS A 5 14.42 41.22 -1.89
N LYS A 6 15.39 40.31 -1.88
CA LYS A 6 15.13 38.91 -2.20
C LYS A 6 14.10 38.37 -1.23
N ARG A 7 12.91 38.05 -1.71
CA ARG A 7 11.94 37.26 -0.97
C ARG A 7 12.44 35.80 -0.95
N THR A 8 12.52 35.22 0.22
CA THR A 8 12.62 33.77 0.41
C THR A 8 11.37 33.13 -0.20
N PRO A 9 11.52 32.05 -0.95
CA PRO A 9 10.36 31.33 -1.46
C PRO A 9 9.51 30.85 -0.29
N ALA A 10 8.23 31.14 -0.32
CA ALA A 10 7.22 30.59 0.55
C ALA A 10 7.24 29.05 0.46
N GLY A 11 6.99 28.42 1.59
CA GLY A 11 7.21 27.00 1.81
C GLY A 11 6.65 26.14 0.68
N HIS A 12 7.48 25.27 0.17
CA HIS A 12 7.13 24.20 -0.73
C HIS A 12 6.03 23.38 -0.04
N ALA A 13 4.82 23.42 -0.60
CA ALA A 13 3.85 22.38 -0.32
C ALA A 13 4.57 21.06 -0.61
N ALA A 14 4.61 20.16 0.38
CA ALA A 14 5.27 18.89 0.25
C ALA A 14 4.64 18.18 -0.95
N VAL A 15 5.34 18.14 -2.07
CA VAL A 15 5.00 17.30 -3.19
C VAL A 15 5.10 15.88 -2.64
N GLY A 16 3.94 15.29 -2.35
CA GLY A 16 3.86 13.90 -1.92
C GLY A 16 4.19 13.01 -3.10
N ILE A 17 5.49 12.86 -3.42
CA ILE A 17 5.91 11.75 -4.27
C ILE A 17 5.60 10.50 -3.46
N ILE A 18 4.48 9.89 -3.78
CA ILE A 18 4.18 8.54 -3.34
C ILE A 18 5.08 7.65 -4.19
N LEU A 19 6.30 7.40 -3.70
CA LEU A 19 7.01 6.18 -4.06
C LEU A 19 6.09 5.06 -3.59
N THR A 20 5.22 4.60 -4.50
CA THR A 20 4.39 3.44 -4.26
C THR A 20 5.33 2.27 -4.13
N ALA A 21 5.75 1.97 -2.89
CA ALA A 21 6.03 0.59 -2.56
C ALA A 21 4.73 -0.13 -2.93
N ALA A 22 4.73 -0.83 -4.05
CA ALA A 22 3.67 -1.75 -4.40
C ALA A 22 3.71 -2.84 -3.34
N LEU A 23 3.06 -2.56 -2.21
CA LEU A 23 2.61 -3.59 -1.29
C LEU A 23 1.60 -4.40 -2.12
N LEU A 24 2.12 -5.43 -2.78
CA LEU A 24 1.31 -6.48 -3.40
C LEU A 24 0.59 -7.25 -2.27
N PHE A 25 -0.37 -6.59 -1.62
CA PHE A 25 -1.44 -7.30 -0.99
C PHE A 25 -2.31 -7.88 -2.11
N ALA A 26 -2.03 -9.12 -2.49
CA ALA A 26 -2.94 -9.93 -3.25
C ALA A 26 -4.17 -10.27 -2.38
N GLY A 27 -4.96 -9.27 -2.05
CA GLY A 27 -6.34 -9.37 -1.59
C GLY A 27 -7.20 -9.41 -2.84
N GLY A 28 -7.67 -10.61 -3.23
CA GLY A 28 -8.38 -10.84 -4.47
C GLY A 28 -9.68 -10.07 -4.60
N CYS A 29 -9.81 -9.41 -5.75
CA CYS A 29 -11.05 -9.38 -6.54
C CYS A 29 -10.62 -9.19 -7.99
N GLY A 30 -11.01 -10.15 -8.83
CA GLY A 30 -10.51 -10.28 -10.18
C GLY A 30 -10.92 -9.16 -11.13
N THR A 31 -10.05 -8.83 -12.03
CA THR A 31 -10.34 -8.73 -13.46
C THR A 31 -9.05 -8.98 -14.24
N ASN A 32 -9.16 -9.90 -15.16
CA ASN A 32 -8.16 -10.37 -16.10
C ASN A 32 -7.78 -9.26 -17.08
N THR A 33 -6.50 -8.88 -17.18
CA THR A 33 -5.94 -8.47 -18.47
C THR A 33 -4.42 -8.76 -18.47
N GLN A 34 -4.01 -9.52 -19.46
CA GLN A 34 -2.63 -9.86 -19.77
C GLN A 34 -1.79 -8.61 -20.00
N ASN A 35 -0.67 -8.51 -19.28
CA ASN A 35 0.60 -8.07 -19.86
C ASN A 35 1.74 -8.58 -18.96
N GLN A 36 2.37 -9.64 -19.42
CA GLN A 36 3.67 -10.09 -18.95
C GLN A 36 4.74 -9.19 -19.58
N THR A 37 5.80 -9.00 -18.83
CA THR A 37 7.11 -8.47 -19.17
C THR A 37 7.40 -7.03 -18.75
N ALA A 38 7.64 -6.84 -17.42
CA ALA A 38 8.56 -5.82 -16.91
C ALA A 38 8.93 -6.03 -15.41
N GLY A 39 8.29 -6.96 -14.67
CA GLY A 39 8.51 -7.12 -13.22
C GLY A 39 9.71 -7.98 -12.81
N SER A 40 10.23 -8.81 -13.72
CA SER A 40 11.26 -9.82 -13.39
C SER A 40 12.68 -9.25 -13.29
N THR A 41 13.00 -8.19 -14.04
CA THR A 41 14.37 -7.66 -14.08
C THR A 41 14.72 -6.71 -12.93
N VAL A 42 13.72 -6.06 -12.33
CA VAL A 42 13.95 -5.11 -11.22
C VAL A 42 14.14 -5.86 -9.90
N SER A 43 13.38 -6.93 -9.68
CA SER A 43 13.49 -7.76 -8.47
C SER A 43 14.84 -8.51 -8.40
N GLU A 44 15.35 -9.03 -9.53
CA GLU A 44 16.63 -9.72 -9.58
C GLU A 44 17.83 -8.75 -9.38
N GLN A 45 17.76 -7.53 -9.91
CA GLN A 45 18.81 -6.53 -9.73
C GLN A 45 18.86 -5.95 -8.31
N ILE A 46 17.72 -5.87 -7.62
CA ILE A 46 17.67 -5.42 -6.22
C ILE A 46 18.21 -6.51 -5.28
N SER A 47 17.94 -7.79 -5.54
CA SER A 47 18.48 -8.89 -4.73
C SER A 47 19.99 -9.02 -4.82
N GLU A 48 20.61 -8.75 -5.97
CA GLU A 48 22.08 -8.71 -6.10
C GLU A 48 22.71 -7.51 -5.36
N LEU A 49 22.03 -6.36 -5.36
CA LEU A 49 22.52 -5.14 -4.69
C LEU A 49 22.43 -5.20 -3.17
N THR A 50 21.41 -5.87 -2.62
CA THR A 50 21.24 -6.02 -1.17
C THR A 50 22.11 -7.13 -0.59
N SER A 51 22.38 -8.22 -1.35
CA SER A 51 23.16 -9.35 -0.87
C SER A 51 24.68 -9.08 -0.76
N GLU A 52 25.25 -8.23 -1.62
CA GLU A 52 26.68 -7.92 -1.54
C GLU A 52 27.00 -6.83 -0.49
N GLN A 53 26.08 -5.91 -0.21
CA GLN A 53 26.31 -4.82 0.76
C GLN A 53 25.80 -5.09 2.17
N ALA A 54 24.81 -5.96 2.32
CA ALA A 54 24.36 -6.44 3.63
C ALA A 54 25.44 -7.23 4.39
N SER A 55 26.48 -7.70 3.69
CA SER A 55 27.57 -8.49 4.30
C SER A 55 28.65 -7.67 5.03
N GLU A 56 28.71 -6.32 4.84
CA GLU A 56 29.82 -5.52 5.41
C GLU A 56 29.42 -4.40 6.39
N GLN A 57 28.14 -4.04 6.52
CA GLN A 57 27.73 -3.01 7.49
C GLN A 57 26.60 -3.51 8.39
N GLY A 58 26.96 -4.07 9.52
CA GLY A 58 26.12 -4.11 10.70
C GLY A 58 24.99 -5.15 10.71
N SER A 59 25.17 -6.32 10.07
CA SER A 59 24.35 -7.46 10.43
C SER A 59 24.77 -7.99 11.80
N GLY A 60 24.35 -7.33 12.85
CA GLY A 60 24.14 -8.04 14.10
C GLY A 60 23.20 -9.19 13.72
N LYS A 61 23.74 -10.42 13.74
CA LYS A 61 22.96 -11.61 13.42
C LYS A 61 21.72 -11.54 14.32
N MET A 62 20.54 -11.32 13.75
CA MET A 62 19.30 -11.34 14.53
C MET A 62 19.24 -12.62 15.33
N ALA A 63 18.74 -12.55 16.56
CA ALA A 63 18.54 -13.73 17.36
C ALA A 63 17.62 -14.69 16.59
N LYS A 64 17.96 -15.99 16.62
CA LYS A 64 17.08 -16.97 15.99
C LYS A 64 15.80 -17.08 16.82
N TYR A 65 14.65 -17.07 16.16
CA TYR A 65 13.38 -17.37 16.80
C TYR A 65 13.38 -18.77 17.41
N VAL A 66 12.80 -18.89 18.61
CA VAL A 66 12.59 -20.17 19.31
C VAL A 66 11.15 -20.17 19.83
N PRO A 67 10.29 -21.10 19.39
CA PRO A 67 8.91 -21.16 19.85
C PRO A 67 8.86 -21.45 21.35
N THR A 68 8.06 -20.67 22.07
CA THR A 68 7.85 -20.83 23.52
C THR A 68 6.55 -21.55 23.87
N LYS A 69 5.64 -21.66 22.89
CA LYS A 69 4.31 -22.26 23.04
C LYS A 69 4.10 -23.53 22.21
N ALA A 70 5.16 -24.15 21.73
CA ALA A 70 5.10 -25.33 20.88
C ALA A 70 4.34 -26.51 21.53
N ASP A 71 4.45 -26.67 22.85
CA ASP A 71 3.79 -27.74 23.60
C ASP A 71 2.29 -27.49 23.84
N GLU A 72 1.81 -26.30 23.60
CA GLU A 72 0.40 -25.92 23.81
C GLU A 72 -0.52 -26.36 22.65
N VAL A 73 0.05 -26.70 21.49
CA VAL A 73 -0.69 -27.05 20.29
C VAL A 73 -0.74 -28.56 20.10
N GLN A 74 -1.98 -29.08 20.13
CA GLN A 74 -2.25 -30.50 19.77
C GLN A 74 -2.75 -30.55 18.32
N ASN A 75 -2.59 -31.71 17.65
CA ASN A 75 -3.07 -31.93 16.29
C ASN A 75 -2.52 -30.92 15.27
N SER A 76 -1.21 -30.73 15.28
CA SER A 76 -0.53 -29.91 14.28
C SER A 76 -0.50 -30.57 12.91
N VAL A 77 -0.67 -29.76 11.86
CA VAL A 77 -0.55 -30.20 10.45
C VAL A 77 0.90 -30.12 9.98
N LEU A 78 1.60 -29.08 10.40
CA LEU A 78 3.02 -28.88 10.12
C LEU A 78 3.66 -28.04 11.23
N TYR A 79 4.99 -27.98 11.21
CA TYR A 79 5.79 -27.10 12.07
C TYR A 79 6.64 -26.19 11.18
N LEU A 80 6.73 -24.91 11.53
CA LEU A 80 7.53 -23.88 10.89
C LEU A 80 8.63 -23.45 11.86
N ASP A 81 9.88 -23.83 11.62
CA ASP A 81 10.99 -23.69 12.56
C ASP A 81 10.69 -24.23 13.99
N GLY A 82 9.85 -25.26 14.07
CA GLY A 82 9.39 -25.84 15.32
C GLY A 82 8.15 -25.19 15.92
N ASP A 83 7.63 -24.12 15.33
CA ASP A 83 6.37 -23.48 15.72
C ASP A 83 5.18 -24.23 15.08
N PRO A 84 4.27 -24.82 15.87
CA PRO A 84 3.22 -25.66 15.35
C PRO A 84 2.10 -24.88 14.68
N VAL A 85 1.65 -25.37 13.53
CA VAL A 85 0.42 -24.91 12.87
C VAL A 85 -0.71 -25.87 13.21
N SER A 86 -1.76 -25.35 13.86
CA SER A 86 -2.91 -26.16 14.24
C SER A 86 -3.76 -26.58 13.05
N GLN A 87 -4.58 -27.62 13.21
CA GLN A 87 -5.52 -28.04 12.19
C GLN A 87 -6.56 -26.96 11.89
N GLU A 88 -7.01 -26.25 12.92
CA GLU A 88 -7.99 -25.18 12.79
C GLU A 88 -7.44 -23.99 11.97
N GLU A 89 -6.21 -23.59 12.23
CA GLU A 89 -5.52 -22.54 11.48
C GLU A 89 -5.32 -22.93 10.02
N TYR A 90 -4.84 -24.15 9.79
CA TYR A 90 -4.63 -24.69 8.45
C TYR A 90 -5.95 -24.75 7.66
N ALA A 91 -7.03 -25.25 8.29
CA ALA A 91 -8.35 -25.34 7.69
C ALA A 91 -8.94 -23.97 7.37
N MET A 92 -8.76 -22.99 8.23
CA MET A 92 -9.21 -21.61 8.00
C MET A 92 -8.55 -21.04 6.74
N LEU A 93 -7.24 -21.17 6.59
CA LEU A 93 -6.53 -20.71 5.39
C LEU A 93 -6.90 -21.52 4.14
N ALA A 94 -7.08 -22.84 4.24
CA ALA A 94 -7.56 -23.66 3.14
C ALA A 94 -8.93 -23.19 2.65
N GLN A 95 -9.85 -22.85 3.55
CA GLN A 95 -11.15 -22.27 3.20
C GLN A 95 -11.02 -20.90 2.52
N GLN A 96 -10.09 -20.07 2.96
CA GLN A 96 -9.85 -18.76 2.38
C GLN A 96 -9.34 -18.85 0.93
N TYR A 97 -8.45 -19.80 0.65
CA TYR A 97 -7.79 -19.92 -0.65
C TYR A 97 -8.41 -20.93 -1.62
N LYS A 98 -9.39 -21.76 -1.18
CA LYS A 98 -10.00 -22.82 -2.01
C LYS A 98 -10.48 -22.34 -3.38
N ASN A 99 -11.06 -21.13 -3.44
CA ASN A 99 -11.61 -20.61 -4.69
C ASN A 99 -10.52 -20.38 -5.75
N GLN A 100 -9.28 -20.09 -5.35
CA GLN A 100 -8.15 -19.95 -6.29
C GLN A 100 -7.85 -21.27 -7.03
N ILE A 101 -8.07 -22.39 -6.34
CA ILE A 101 -7.94 -23.71 -6.95
C ILE A 101 -9.17 -24.06 -7.76
N MET A 102 -10.36 -23.93 -7.18
CA MET A 102 -11.62 -24.29 -7.86
C MET A 102 -11.79 -23.57 -9.20
N MET A 103 -11.34 -22.32 -9.30
CA MET A 103 -11.41 -21.53 -10.55
C MET A 103 -10.49 -22.04 -11.68
N LYS A 104 -9.55 -22.94 -11.39
CA LYS A 104 -8.66 -23.54 -12.39
C LYS A 104 -9.30 -24.74 -13.12
N TYR A 105 -10.40 -25.27 -12.61
CA TYR A 105 -11.04 -26.50 -13.07
C TYR A 105 -12.45 -26.24 -13.62
N ALA A 106 -12.93 -27.13 -14.48
CA ALA A 106 -14.29 -27.07 -14.99
C ALA A 106 -15.33 -27.36 -13.88
N THR A 107 -16.50 -26.74 -13.97
CA THR A 107 -17.55 -26.82 -12.95
C THR A 107 -17.99 -28.26 -12.67
N ASP A 108 -18.03 -29.13 -13.70
CA ASP A 108 -18.37 -30.53 -13.56
C ASP A 108 -17.30 -31.35 -12.81
N GLN A 109 -16.04 -30.96 -12.89
CA GLN A 109 -14.95 -31.55 -12.08
C GLN A 109 -15.04 -31.10 -10.63
N VAL A 110 -15.23 -29.79 -10.39
CA VAL A 110 -15.32 -29.20 -9.04
C VAL A 110 -16.49 -29.77 -8.23
N ASN A 111 -17.59 -30.14 -8.91
CA ASN A 111 -18.80 -30.69 -8.27
C ASN A 111 -18.70 -32.20 -7.97
N GLN A 112 -17.59 -32.87 -8.26
CA GLN A 112 -17.41 -34.28 -7.88
C GLN A 112 -17.12 -34.40 -6.39
N PRO A 113 -17.68 -35.41 -5.71
CA PRO A 113 -17.47 -35.60 -4.26
C PRO A 113 -16.01 -35.84 -3.87
N ASP A 114 -15.22 -36.36 -4.80
CA ASP A 114 -13.81 -36.69 -4.65
C ASP A 114 -12.88 -35.68 -5.35
N PHE A 115 -13.37 -34.51 -5.68
CA PHE A 115 -12.61 -33.45 -6.38
C PHE A 115 -11.26 -33.18 -5.75
N TRP A 116 -11.21 -33.00 -4.43
CA TRP A 116 -9.98 -32.64 -3.74
C TRP A 116 -8.92 -33.74 -3.74
N THR A 117 -9.32 -35.01 -3.90
CA THR A 117 -8.43 -36.17 -3.83
C THR A 117 -8.19 -36.85 -5.17
N THR A 118 -8.90 -36.44 -6.22
CA THR A 118 -8.72 -36.99 -7.57
C THR A 118 -7.54 -36.30 -8.26
N GLU A 119 -6.60 -37.11 -8.76
CA GLU A 119 -5.48 -36.60 -9.56
C GLU A 119 -5.99 -36.07 -10.92
N ILE A 120 -5.67 -34.80 -11.21
CA ILE A 120 -6.00 -34.12 -12.47
C ILE A 120 -4.70 -33.52 -12.99
N ASP A 121 -4.31 -33.91 -14.21
CA ASP A 121 -3.06 -33.46 -14.85
C ASP A 121 -1.77 -33.72 -14.04
N GLY A 122 -1.76 -34.74 -13.16
CA GLY A 122 -0.58 -35.17 -12.41
C GLY A 122 -0.48 -34.60 -11.00
N GLU A 123 -1.49 -33.84 -10.53
CA GLU A 123 -1.56 -33.26 -9.19
C GLU A 123 -3.00 -33.32 -8.67
N THR A 124 -3.18 -33.48 -7.35
CA THR A 124 -4.53 -33.32 -6.78
C THR A 124 -4.84 -31.85 -6.49
N PRO A 125 -6.10 -31.39 -6.58
CA PRO A 125 -6.48 -30.05 -6.13
C PRO A 125 -6.10 -29.78 -4.68
N ALA A 126 -6.09 -30.79 -3.81
CA ALA A 126 -5.62 -30.66 -2.44
C ALA A 126 -4.11 -30.35 -2.35
N ASP A 127 -3.27 -31.00 -3.17
CA ASP A 127 -1.83 -30.71 -3.18
C ASP A 127 -1.55 -29.29 -3.69
N ALA A 128 -2.26 -28.87 -4.76
CA ALA A 128 -2.18 -27.50 -5.27
C ALA A 128 -2.63 -26.45 -4.25
N LEU A 129 -3.67 -26.75 -3.45
CA LEU A 129 -4.12 -25.87 -2.37
C LEU A 129 -3.13 -25.87 -1.21
N ALA A 130 -2.58 -27.04 -0.87
CA ALA A 130 -1.58 -27.17 0.17
C ALA A 130 -0.34 -26.29 -0.07
N ALA A 131 0.12 -26.23 -1.32
CA ALA A 131 1.24 -25.37 -1.68
C ALA A 131 0.93 -23.88 -1.41
N ILE A 132 -0.27 -23.42 -1.75
CA ILE A 132 -0.71 -22.02 -1.49
C ILE A 132 -0.80 -21.76 0.02
N VAL A 133 -1.43 -22.66 0.76
CA VAL A 133 -1.61 -22.51 2.22
C VAL A 133 -0.27 -22.51 2.93
N GLN A 134 0.64 -23.40 2.56
CA GLN A 134 1.99 -23.45 3.14
C GLN A 134 2.77 -22.17 2.84
N ASP A 135 2.74 -21.65 1.61
CA ASP A 135 3.42 -20.41 1.23
C ASP A 135 2.91 -19.23 2.07
N LYS A 136 1.59 -19.15 2.28
CA LYS A 136 0.98 -18.10 3.13
C LYS A 136 1.29 -18.26 4.61
N LEU A 137 1.31 -19.48 5.11
CA LEU A 137 1.73 -19.73 6.48
C LEU A 137 3.19 -19.33 6.70
N GLN A 138 4.09 -19.68 5.79
CA GLN A 138 5.49 -19.27 5.88
C GLN A 138 5.64 -17.74 5.88
N GLU A 139 4.85 -17.01 5.09
CA GLU A 139 4.82 -15.54 5.08
C GLU A 139 4.37 -14.99 6.44
N TYR A 140 3.25 -15.47 6.97
CA TYR A 140 2.73 -15.02 8.26
C TYR A 140 3.66 -15.36 9.43
N TYR A 141 4.22 -16.56 9.42
CA TYR A 141 5.13 -16.99 10.47
C TYR A 141 6.49 -16.27 10.39
N ALA A 142 6.98 -15.91 9.21
CA ALA A 142 8.17 -15.08 9.08
C ALA A 142 7.95 -13.70 9.76
N ILE A 143 6.79 -13.07 9.55
CA ILE A 143 6.43 -11.83 10.24
C ILE A 143 6.34 -12.05 11.76
N LYS A 144 5.70 -13.15 12.21
CA LYS A 144 5.58 -13.49 13.64
C LYS A 144 6.96 -13.69 14.27
N HIS A 145 7.81 -14.53 13.67
CA HIS A 145 9.13 -14.84 14.19
C HIS A 145 9.99 -13.58 14.37
N LEU A 146 10.05 -12.73 13.34
CA LEU A 146 10.77 -11.47 13.43
C LEU A 146 10.17 -10.53 14.48
N ALA A 147 8.84 -10.44 14.57
CA ALA A 147 8.16 -9.58 15.53
C ALA A 147 8.38 -10.03 16.98
N VAL A 148 8.45 -11.35 17.23
CA VAL A 148 8.78 -11.90 18.56
C VAL A 148 10.23 -11.64 18.90
N VAL A 149 11.15 -11.86 17.96
CA VAL A 149 12.60 -11.62 18.15
C VAL A 149 12.86 -10.14 18.46
N GLU A 150 12.19 -9.23 17.75
CA GLU A 150 12.29 -7.78 17.95
C GLU A 150 11.43 -7.26 19.11
N GLN A 151 10.78 -8.14 19.86
CA GLN A 151 9.94 -7.81 21.03
C GLN A 151 8.78 -6.87 20.69
N VAL A 152 8.30 -6.91 19.46
CA VAL A 152 7.11 -6.19 18.99
C VAL A 152 5.84 -6.87 19.51
N THR A 153 5.88 -8.18 19.65
CA THR A 153 4.82 -9.00 20.27
C THR A 153 5.41 -10.13 21.09
N ASP A 154 4.65 -10.64 22.05
CA ASP A 154 4.95 -11.92 22.69
C ASP A 154 4.63 -13.07 21.72
N ASP A 155 5.22 -14.24 21.95
CA ASP A 155 4.88 -15.47 21.23
C ASP A 155 3.41 -15.86 21.50
N TYR A 156 2.73 -16.39 20.48
CA TYR A 156 1.32 -16.73 20.54
C TYR A 156 0.98 -17.92 19.64
N THR A 157 -0.09 -18.64 19.99
CA THR A 157 -0.71 -19.70 19.20
C THR A 157 -1.91 -19.15 18.42
N TYR A 158 -2.44 -19.96 17.50
CA TYR A 158 -3.72 -19.65 16.84
C TYR A 158 -4.88 -19.55 17.84
N ALA A 159 -4.88 -20.35 18.91
CA ALA A 159 -5.87 -20.25 20.00
C ALA A 159 -5.79 -18.89 20.71
N ASP A 160 -4.58 -18.41 21.01
CA ASP A 160 -4.39 -17.06 21.59
C ASP A 160 -4.93 -15.96 20.68
N LEU A 161 -4.80 -16.10 19.35
CA LEU A 161 -5.39 -15.15 18.40
C LEU A 161 -6.92 -15.22 18.38
N THR A 162 -7.49 -16.41 18.53
CA THR A 162 -8.95 -16.58 18.63
C THR A 162 -9.47 -15.87 19.87
N ASP A 163 -8.83 -16.05 21.01
CA ASP A 163 -9.19 -15.36 22.26
C ASP A 163 -9.07 -13.84 22.13
N LYS A 164 -8.00 -13.35 21.46
CA LYS A 164 -7.83 -11.91 21.18
C LYS A 164 -8.95 -11.37 20.28
N MET A 165 -9.35 -12.11 19.25
CA MET A 165 -10.46 -11.74 18.38
C MET A 165 -11.77 -11.63 19.17
N GLU A 166 -12.08 -12.60 20.04
CA GLU A 166 -13.28 -12.58 20.86
C GLU A 166 -13.30 -11.39 21.83
N GLN A 167 -12.16 -11.04 22.43
CA GLN A 167 -12.00 -9.86 23.26
C GLN A 167 -12.23 -8.56 22.47
N GLU A 168 -11.65 -8.45 21.27
CA GLU A 168 -11.84 -7.31 20.39
C GLU A 168 -13.30 -7.16 19.96
N ASN A 169 -13.95 -8.27 19.57
CA ASN A 169 -15.37 -8.28 19.20
C ASN A 169 -16.26 -7.86 20.38
N THR A 170 -15.94 -8.30 21.59
CA THR A 170 -16.67 -7.91 22.80
C THR A 170 -16.53 -6.41 23.05
N SER A 171 -15.30 -5.88 22.98
CA SER A 171 -15.03 -4.45 23.16
C SER A 171 -15.79 -3.60 22.13
N ARG A 172 -15.78 -3.99 20.86
CA ARG A 172 -16.51 -3.29 19.79
C ARG A 172 -18.02 -3.36 19.95
N GLY A 173 -18.53 -4.49 20.48
CA GLY A 173 -19.96 -4.65 20.78
C GLY A 173 -20.44 -3.71 21.90
N ASP A 174 -19.63 -3.48 22.91
CA ASP A 174 -19.92 -2.59 24.02
C ASP A 174 -19.91 -1.10 23.61
N ASP A 175 -19.02 -0.74 22.66
CA ASP A 175 -18.91 0.63 22.12
C ASP A 175 -20.04 0.98 21.13
N SER A 176 -20.82 0.01 20.65
CA SER A 176 -21.93 0.25 19.70
C SER A 176 -23.07 1.12 20.26
N ASN A 177 -23.06 1.41 21.56
CA ASN A 177 -23.92 2.42 22.18
C ASN A 177 -23.45 3.87 22.02
N ASN A 178 -22.24 4.09 21.49
CA ASN A 178 -21.69 5.39 21.11
C ASN A 178 -21.63 5.47 19.58
N ASP A 179 -22.34 6.38 19.00
CA ASP A 179 -22.77 6.61 17.61
C ASP A 179 -21.65 6.74 16.54
N THR A 180 -20.43 6.23 16.73
CA THR A 180 -19.30 6.44 15.83
C THR A 180 -18.26 5.31 15.80
N THR A 181 -18.69 4.05 15.70
CA THR A 181 -17.73 2.96 15.43
C THR A 181 -17.46 2.88 13.92
N TYR A 182 -16.29 3.37 13.48
CA TYR A 182 -15.84 3.17 12.10
C TYR A 182 -15.28 1.76 11.93
N GLY A 183 -15.74 1.04 10.89
CA GLY A 183 -15.25 -0.28 10.52
C GLY A 183 -16.20 -1.43 10.87
N LEU A 184 -15.68 -2.66 10.85
CA LEU A 184 -16.44 -3.86 11.17
C LEU A 184 -16.77 -3.91 12.67
N ASN A 185 -18.04 -4.14 13.00
CA ASN A 185 -18.50 -4.29 14.39
C ASN A 185 -18.13 -5.66 14.97
N ASN A 186 -17.86 -6.65 14.12
CA ASN A 186 -17.50 -8.00 14.51
C ASN A 186 -16.59 -8.64 13.45
N PHE A 187 -15.55 -9.32 13.90
CA PHE A 187 -14.63 -10.06 13.04
C PHE A 187 -14.99 -11.55 13.05
N ASP A 188 -14.95 -12.19 11.89
CA ASP A 188 -14.67 -13.62 11.80
C ASP A 188 -13.14 -13.86 11.87
N MET A 189 -12.75 -15.12 12.13
CA MET A 189 -11.34 -15.43 12.34
C MET A 189 -10.47 -15.18 11.09
N SER A 190 -10.98 -15.42 9.88
CA SER A 190 -10.25 -15.18 8.64
C SER A 190 -9.95 -13.70 8.43
N THR A 191 -10.94 -12.85 8.68
CA THR A 191 -10.78 -11.38 8.60
C THR A 191 -9.85 -10.86 9.70
N TYR A 192 -10.02 -11.38 10.94
CA TYR A 192 -9.17 -10.99 12.06
C TYR A 192 -7.73 -11.39 11.87
N TYR A 193 -7.47 -12.58 11.35
CA TYR A 193 -6.15 -13.09 11.05
C TYR A 193 -5.39 -12.19 10.07
N SER A 194 -6.05 -11.82 8.97
CA SER A 194 -5.47 -10.90 7.99
C SER A 194 -5.22 -9.50 8.58
N TYR A 195 -6.16 -8.99 9.38
CA TYR A 195 -6.03 -7.73 10.09
C TYR A 195 -4.87 -7.75 11.09
N TRP A 196 -4.75 -8.81 11.88
CA TRP A 196 -3.69 -8.99 12.86
C TRP A 196 -2.30 -8.95 12.21
N TYR A 197 -2.07 -9.76 11.19
CA TYR A 197 -0.78 -9.82 10.53
C TYR A 197 -0.42 -8.55 9.76
N SER A 198 -1.37 -7.88 9.15
CA SER A 198 -1.15 -6.58 8.53
C SER A 198 -0.70 -5.52 9.55
N ASN A 199 -1.33 -5.50 10.71
CA ASN A 199 -0.92 -4.61 11.79
C ASN A 199 0.45 -5.00 12.38
N LEU A 200 0.69 -6.30 12.56
CA LEU A 200 1.96 -6.81 13.08
C LEU A 200 3.13 -6.46 12.15
N GLN A 201 2.96 -6.65 10.83
CA GLN A 201 3.94 -6.25 9.83
C GLN A 201 4.22 -4.73 9.88
N THR A 202 3.17 -3.92 10.02
CA THR A 202 3.32 -2.47 10.15
C THR A 202 4.11 -2.10 11.42
N GLN A 203 3.81 -2.73 12.54
CA GLN A 203 4.52 -2.50 13.81
C GLN A 203 5.97 -2.96 13.73
N LEU A 204 6.23 -4.14 13.16
CA LEU A 204 7.57 -4.68 12.92
C LEU A 204 8.39 -3.73 12.04
N THR A 205 7.82 -3.30 10.90
CA THR A 205 8.46 -2.35 9.99
C THR A 205 8.80 -1.04 10.70
N ASN A 206 7.90 -0.52 11.51
CA ASN A 206 8.16 0.70 12.28
C ASN A 206 9.26 0.51 13.34
N ALA A 207 9.27 -0.61 14.06
CA ALA A 207 10.30 -0.91 15.05
C ALA A 207 11.68 -1.05 14.38
N LEU A 208 11.79 -1.88 13.35
CA LEU A 208 13.04 -2.12 12.62
C LEU A 208 13.60 -0.84 11.98
N THR A 209 12.74 -0.04 11.34
CA THR A 209 13.18 1.21 10.68
C THR A 209 13.51 2.33 11.68
N ALA A 210 12.97 2.29 12.90
CA ALA A 210 13.35 3.23 13.94
C ALA A 210 14.79 3.00 14.45
N ASP A 211 15.17 1.75 14.70
CA ASP A 211 16.38 1.41 15.44
C ASP A 211 17.43 0.64 14.63
N SER A 212 17.05 -0.41 13.91
CA SER A 212 17.96 -1.42 13.37
C SER A 212 18.26 -1.22 11.88
N VAL A 213 17.26 -0.89 11.08
CA VAL A 213 17.39 -0.75 9.63
C VAL A 213 17.62 0.71 9.23
N LYS A 214 18.74 1.00 8.62
CA LYS A 214 19.11 2.37 8.20
C LYS A 214 19.53 2.37 6.73
N ALA A 215 19.02 3.32 5.97
CA ALA A 215 19.54 3.62 4.64
C ALA A 215 20.67 4.66 4.76
N SER A 216 21.83 4.38 4.17
CA SER A 216 22.91 5.36 4.16
C SER A 216 22.64 6.47 3.13
N ASP A 217 23.24 7.66 3.34
CA ASP A 217 23.17 8.75 2.35
C ASP A 217 23.77 8.33 0.99
N ALA A 218 24.76 7.42 1.01
CA ALA A 218 25.35 6.88 -0.22
C ALA A 218 24.36 6.01 -0.99
N ASP A 219 23.60 5.15 -0.30
CA ASP A 219 22.55 4.30 -0.92
C ASP A 219 21.41 5.15 -1.46
N CYS A 220 21.00 6.17 -0.71
CA CYS A 220 19.95 7.10 -1.16
C CYS A 220 20.39 7.88 -2.43
N LYS A 221 21.63 8.36 -2.48
CA LYS A 221 22.18 9.02 -3.67
C LYS A 221 22.31 8.08 -4.85
N LYS A 222 22.72 6.84 -4.60
CA LYS A 222 22.80 5.80 -5.62
C LYS A 222 21.41 5.55 -6.21
N TYR A 223 20.41 5.27 -5.35
CA TYR A 223 19.03 5.08 -5.77
C TYR A 223 18.52 6.27 -6.60
N TYR A 224 18.70 7.50 -6.10
CA TYR A 224 18.28 8.70 -6.81
C TYR A 224 18.91 8.81 -8.20
N SER A 225 20.21 8.50 -8.34
CA SER A 225 20.92 8.57 -9.63
C SER A 225 20.51 7.47 -10.61
N GLU A 226 20.16 6.28 -10.11
CA GLU A 226 19.74 5.14 -10.92
C GLU A 226 18.29 5.27 -11.37
N HIS A 227 17.45 6.01 -10.60
CA HIS A 227 16.02 6.23 -10.85
C HIS A 227 15.71 7.69 -11.21
N LEU A 228 16.62 8.35 -11.89
CA LEU A 228 16.51 9.80 -12.17
C LEU A 228 15.24 10.20 -12.91
N THR A 229 14.69 9.31 -13.73
CA THR A 229 13.42 9.51 -14.44
C THR A 229 12.24 9.66 -13.51
N ASP A 230 12.27 9.02 -12.33
CA ASP A 230 11.18 9.08 -11.34
C ASP A 230 11.15 10.44 -10.61
N PHE A 231 12.24 11.19 -10.72
CA PHE A 231 12.45 12.52 -10.13
C PHE A 231 12.50 13.63 -11.18
N THR A 232 12.24 13.29 -12.44
CA THR A 232 12.21 14.25 -13.55
C THR A 232 10.77 14.53 -13.93
N TYR A 233 10.41 15.79 -14.02
CA TYR A 233 9.08 16.22 -14.42
C TYR A 233 9.12 17.08 -15.67
N THR A 234 8.01 17.14 -16.37
CA THR A 234 7.77 18.02 -17.52
C THR A 234 6.55 18.90 -17.27
N ASP A 235 6.49 20.04 -17.96
CA ASP A 235 5.38 20.97 -17.92
C ASP A 235 4.95 21.32 -16.48
N ASP A 236 5.90 21.82 -15.69
CA ASP A 236 5.61 22.35 -14.36
C ASP A 236 4.79 23.64 -14.47
N VAL A 237 3.58 23.62 -13.92
CA VAL A 237 2.61 24.70 -14.09
C VAL A 237 2.13 25.18 -12.73
N GLN A 238 2.39 26.45 -12.42
CA GLN A 238 1.79 27.11 -11.26
C GLN A 238 0.44 27.69 -11.68
N ILE A 239 -0.60 27.30 -10.96
CA ILE A 239 -1.97 27.73 -11.25
C ILE A 239 -2.65 28.33 -10.02
N LEU A 240 -3.57 29.26 -10.28
CA LEU A 240 -4.68 29.51 -9.37
C LEU A 240 -5.85 28.64 -9.79
N TYR A 241 -6.35 27.86 -8.87
CA TYR A 241 -7.51 27.00 -9.06
C TYR A 241 -8.61 27.42 -8.10
N ALA A 242 -9.82 27.55 -8.59
CA ALA A 242 -10.95 27.85 -7.74
C ALA A 242 -12.16 26.98 -8.09
N GLU A 243 -12.88 26.56 -7.06
CA GLU A 243 -14.09 25.75 -7.19
C GLU A 243 -15.28 26.37 -6.48
N ILE A 244 -16.43 26.38 -7.15
CA ILE A 244 -17.71 26.82 -6.62
C ILE A 244 -18.52 25.56 -6.29
N THR A 245 -18.88 25.38 -5.02
CA THR A 245 -19.70 24.25 -4.59
C THR A 245 -21.15 24.48 -5.04
N GLN A 246 -21.68 23.56 -5.84
CA GLN A 246 -23.11 23.54 -6.17
C GLN A 246 -23.86 22.96 -4.97
N GLN A 247 -24.74 23.74 -4.33
CA GLN A 247 -25.48 23.28 -3.17
C GLN A 247 -26.87 22.73 -3.52
N ASP A 248 -27.48 23.13 -4.66
CA ASP A 248 -28.80 22.67 -5.11
C ASP A 248 -28.95 22.74 -6.63
N THR A 249 -29.80 21.88 -7.21
CA THR A 249 -30.04 21.80 -8.66
C THR A 249 -30.67 23.05 -9.28
N ASP A 250 -31.40 23.84 -8.50
CA ASP A 250 -32.00 25.11 -8.96
C ASP A 250 -30.97 26.23 -9.04
N GLN A 251 -29.75 26.04 -8.56
CA GLN A 251 -28.66 27.02 -8.51
C GLN A 251 -27.59 26.85 -9.61
N VAL A 252 -27.72 25.91 -10.53
CA VAL A 252 -26.73 25.66 -11.61
C VAL A 252 -26.49 26.93 -12.42
N VAL A 253 -27.55 27.64 -12.80
CA VAL A 253 -27.46 28.89 -13.57
C VAL A 253 -26.72 29.98 -12.78
N GLU A 254 -26.96 30.05 -11.48
CA GLU A 254 -26.26 30.98 -10.60
C GLU A 254 -24.78 30.62 -10.46
N ALA A 255 -24.46 29.31 -10.32
CA ALA A 255 -23.08 28.82 -10.25
C ALA A 255 -22.30 29.13 -11.54
N GLU A 256 -22.92 28.95 -12.71
CA GLU A 256 -22.30 29.34 -13.99
C GLU A 256 -22.07 30.85 -14.11
N ALA A 257 -23.00 31.65 -13.63
CA ALA A 257 -22.85 33.11 -13.62
C ALA A 257 -21.70 33.54 -12.71
N LYS A 258 -21.61 32.96 -11.49
CA LYS A 258 -20.51 33.16 -10.55
C LYS A 258 -19.18 32.66 -11.12
N GLY A 259 -19.20 31.55 -11.88
CA GLY A 259 -18.02 31.02 -12.57
C GLY A 259 -17.45 32.03 -13.59
N LYS A 260 -18.30 32.72 -14.35
CA LYS A 260 -17.88 33.78 -15.29
C LYS A 260 -17.30 34.99 -14.55
N GLU A 261 -17.96 35.43 -13.48
CA GLU A 261 -17.46 36.51 -12.63
C GLU A 261 -16.10 36.18 -12.03
N LEU A 262 -15.95 34.93 -11.55
CA LEU A 262 -14.69 34.40 -11.01
C LEU A 262 -13.58 34.37 -12.09
N ALA A 263 -13.90 33.95 -13.31
CA ALA A 263 -12.94 33.95 -14.42
C ALA A 263 -12.46 35.38 -14.76
N GLU A 264 -13.36 36.36 -14.72
CA GLU A 264 -13.00 37.78 -14.91
C GLU A 264 -12.14 38.35 -13.78
N ALA A 265 -12.38 37.89 -12.54
CA ALA A 265 -11.54 38.24 -11.40
C ALA A 265 -10.16 37.59 -11.49
N MET A 266 -10.11 36.30 -11.82
CA MET A 266 -8.85 35.57 -12.03
C MET A 266 -8.00 36.15 -13.14
N GLN A 267 -8.60 36.68 -14.19
CA GLN A 267 -7.84 37.33 -15.28
C GLN A 267 -6.91 38.41 -14.74
N LYS A 268 -7.30 39.10 -13.67
CA LYS A 268 -6.59 40.24 -13.07
C LYS A 268 -5.68 39.82 -11.93
N ALA A 269 -5.98 38.68 -11.27
CA ALA A 269 -5.25 38.18 -10.13
C ALA A 269 -3.85 37.69 -10.52
N THR A 270 -2.88 37.89 -9.66
CA THR A 270 -1.49 37.38 -9.79
C THR A 270 -1.16 36.33 -8.73
N ASN A 271 -1.95 36.27 -7.68
CA ASN A 271 -1.82 35.26 -6.58
C ASN A 271 -3.21 35.14 -5.91
N GLU A 272 -3.31 34.19 -4.96
CA GLU A 272 -4.55 33.91 -4.23
C GLU A 272 -5.04 35.09 -3.37
N ASP A 273 -4.11 35.92 -2.86
CA ASP A 273 -4.45 37.08 -2.04
C ASP A 273 -5.31 38.10 -2.81
N ASP A 274 -5.13 38.19 -4.11
CA ASP A 274 -5.92 39.08 -4.97
C ASP A 274 -7.41 38.66 -5.05
N LEU A 275 -7.73 37.45 -4.65
CA LEU A 275 -9.06 36.84 -4.71
C LEU A 275 -9.73 36.68 -3.33
N GLN A 276 -9.13 37.16 -2.24
CA GLN A 276 -9.65 37.01 -0.87
C GLN A 276 -11.08 37.54 -0.67
N ASN A 277 -11.55 38.48 -1.52
CA ASN A 277 -12.90 39.00 -1.48
C ASN A 277 -13.94 38.07 -2.14
N ILE A 278 -13.50 37.00 -2.80
CA ILE A 278 -14.36 35.98 -3.42
C ILE A 278 -14.75 34.98 -2.34
N THR A 279 -15.93 35.15 -1.74
CA THR A 279 -16.39 34.33 -0.60
C THR A 279 -17.24 33.12 -1.01
N TYR A 280 -17.60 33.03 -2.29
CA TYR A 280 -18.43 31.95 -2.85
C TYR A 280 -17.62 30.85 -3.57
N ALA A 281 -16.32 30.96 -3.59
CA ALA A 281 -15.43 29.97 -4.17
C ALA A 281 -14.27 29.66 -3.22
N ASP A 282 -13.81 28.41 -3.23
CA ASP A 282 -12.57 28.01 -2.60
C ASP A 282 -11.43 28.18 -3.60
N VAL A 283 -10.47 29.06 -3.27
CA VAL A 283 -9.36 29.42 -4.15
C VAL A 283 -8.06 28.84 -3.59
N GLN A 284 -7.28 28.18 -4.45
CA GLN A 284 -6.04 27.52 -4.10
C GLN A 284 -4.95 27.83 -5.13
N ALA A 285 -3.74 28.08 -4.66
CA ALA A 285 -2.55 28.06 -5.50
C ALA A 285 -2.00 26.62 -5.55
N LEU A 286 -1.84 26.07 -6.73
CA LEU A 286 -1.35 24.71 -6.94
C LEU A 286 -0.16 24.73 -7.91
N GLU A 287 0.77 23.81 -7.69
CA GLU A 287 1.87 23.50 -8.61
C GLU A 287 1.64 22.07 -9.10
N LEU A 288 1.57 21.89 -10.41
CA LEU A 288 1.23 20.63 -11.07
C LEU A 288 2.25 20.33 -12.17
N ASN A 289 2.67 19.08 -12.26
CA ASN A 289 3.60 18.62 -13.29
C ASN A 289 3.31 17.17 -13.72
N SER A 290 4.11 16.62 -14.61
CA SER A 290 3.91 15.28 -15.17
C SER A 290 3.90 14.16 -14.12
N LEU A 291 4.51 14.35 -12.95
CA LEU A 291 4.52 13.36 -11.87
C LEU A 291 3.14 13.22 -11.22
N ASP A 292 2.30 14.26 -11.26
CA ASP A 292 0.92 14.22 -10.76
C ASP A 292 0.00 13.30 -11.59
N THR A 293 0.50 12.80 -12.73
CA THR A 293 -0.23 11.86 -13.60
C THR A 293 0.17 10.41 -13.40
N GLN A 294 1.14 10.11 -12.56
CA GLN A 294 1.63 8.75 -12.33
C GLN A 294 0.52 7.83 -11.79
N GLU A 295 0.69 6.54 -12.00
CA GLU A 295 -0.24 5.53 -11.50
C GLU A 295 -0.32 5.60 -9.97
N GLY A 296 -1.55 5.59 -9.44
CA GLY A 296 -1.81 5.77 -8.00
C GLY A 296 -2.11 7.20 -7.57
N MET A 297 -1.84 8.21 -8.40
CA MET A 297 -2.23 9.59 -8.14
C MET A 297 -3.73 9.82 -8.40
N SER A 298 -4.32 10.78 -7.69
CA SER A 298 -5.74 11.13 -7.85
C SER A 298 -6.06 11.53 -9.30
N GLY A 299 -7.14 10.97 -9.86
CA GLY A 299 -7.62 11.36 -11.19
C GLY A 299 -7.95 12.86 -11.30
N VAL A 300 -8.26 13.52 -10.19
CA VAL A 300 -8.51 14.97 -10.11
C VAL A 300 -7.25 15.76 -10.48
N TYR A 301 -6.09 15.40 -9.90
CA TYR A 301 -4.82 16.06 -10.22
C TYR A 301 -4.40 15.84 -11.67
N ARG A 302 -4.59 14.63 -12.18
CA ARG A 302 -4.35 14.32 -13.60
C ARG A 302 -5.17 15.22 -14.53
N ASN A 303 -6.48 15.34 -14.30
CA ASN A 303 -7.35 16.17 -15.11
C ASN A 303 -6.95 17.66 -15.06
N ARG A 304 -6.60 18.15 -13.87
CA ARG A 304 -6.15 19.54 -13.69
C ARG A 304 -4.84 19.79 -14.42
N TRP A 305 -3.87 18.89 -14.33
CA TRP A 305 -2.61 19.02 -15.06
C TRP A 305 -2.81 18.94 -16.58
N GLU A 306 -3.64 18.04 -17.08
CA GLU A 306 -3.94 17.94 -18.52
C GLU A 306 -4.51 19.25 -19.08
N ILE A 307 -5.32 19.98 -18.31
CA ILE A 307 -5.79 21.32 -18.67
C ILE A 307 -4.66 22.33 -18.54
N ALA A 308 -4.00 22.38 -17.39
CA ALA A 308 -2.98 23.37 -17.04
C ALA A 308 -1.80 23.39 -18.02
N LYS A 309 -1.30 22.22 -18.44
CA LYS A 309 -0.18 22.10 -19.39
C LYS A 309 -0.50 22.71 -20.76
N GLY A 310 -1.79 22.80 -21.14
CA GLY A 310 -2.23 23.43 -22.38
C GLY A 310 -2.31 24.93 -22.33
N LEU A 311 -2.26 25.54 -21.12
CA LEU A 311 -2.41 26.99 -20.95
C LEU A 311 -1.08 27.70 -21.11
N SER A 312 -1.18 28.95 -21.58
CA SER A 312 -0.08 29.92 -21.56
C SER A 312 -0.08 30.70 -20.24
N ALA A 313 1.07 31.22 -19.81
CA ALA A 313 1.13 32.08 -18.62
C ALA A 313 0.17 33.28 -18.74
N GLY A 314 -0.66 33.49 -17.73
CA GLY A 314 -1.70 34.47 -17.66
C GLY A 314 -3.04 34.04 -18.26
N GLU A 315 -3.13 32.91 -18.94
CA GLU A 315 -4.36 32.41 -19.55
C GLU A 315 -5.31 31.82 -18.47
N VAL A 316 -6.61 32.10 -18.64
CA VAL A 316 -7.69 31.61 -17.78
C VAL A 316 -8.51 30.60 -18.55
N TYR A 317 -8.77 29.45 -17.95
CA TYR A 317 -9.63 28.37 -18.44
C TYR A 317 -10.85 28.22 -17.54
N GLY A 318 -12.01 28.14 -18.15
CA GLY A 318 -13.28 27.97 -17.44
C GLY A 318 -14.23 29.18 -17.64
N PRO A 319 -15.42 29.14 -16.99
CA PRO A 319 -15.85 28.09 -16.07
C PRO A 319 -16.03 26.72 -16.75
N TYR A 320 -15.70 25.64 -16.05
CA TYR A 320 -15.88 24.28 -16.50
C TYR A 320 -16.34 23.41 -15.32
N GLU A 321 -16.91 22.24 -15.61
CA GLU A 321 -17.32 21.30 -14.59
C GLU A 321 -16.19 20.29 -14.30
N ASP A 322 -15.82 20.14 -13.01
CA ASP A 322 -14.91 19.12 -12.52
C ASP A 322 -15.49 18.54 -11.22
N ASN A 323 -15.71 17.23 -11.22
CA ASN A 323 -16.19 16.46 -10.06
C ASN A 323 -17.47 17.07 -9.42
N GLY A 324 -18.42 17.50 -10.24
CA GLY A 324 -19.71 18.09 -9.80
C GLY A 324 -19.62 19.53 -9.26
N LYS A 325 -18.51 20.23 -9.53
CA LYS A 325 -18.30 21.62 -9.16
C LYS A 325 -17.99 22.46 -10.39
N ILE A 326 -18.38 23.72 -10.36
CA ILE A 326 -17.94 24.70 -11.36
C ILE A 326 -16.57 25.23 -10.95
N CYS A 327 -15.62 25.06 -11.85
CA CYS A 327 -14.22 25.37 -11.61
C CYS A 327 -13.70 26.41 -12.59
N VAL A 328 -12.70 27.18 -12.15
CA VAL A 328 -11.93 28.12 -12.98
C VAL A 328 -10.46 27.93 -12.64
N MET A 329 -9.62 27.96 -13.66
CA MET A 329 -8.18 27.80 -13.54
C MET A 329 -7.48 28.95 -14.27
N LYS A 330 -6.39 29.45 -13.68
CA LYS A 330 -5.47 30.39 -14.34
C LYS A 330 -4.05 29.86 -14.25
N CYS A 331 -3.36 29.79 -15.38
CA CYS A 331 -1.91 29.57 -15.39
C CYS A 331 -1.19 30.85 -14.95
N ILE A 332 -0.41 30.77 -13.89
CA ILE A 332 0.42 31.88 -13.40
C ILE A 332 1.79 31.85 -14.06
N GLU A 333 2.44 30.69 -14.01
CA GLU A 333 3.76 30.46 -14.54
C GLU A 333 3.86 29.05 -15.08
N LYS A 334 4.69 28.85 -16.10
CA LYS A 334 4.95 27.54 -16.68
C LYS A 334 6.44 27.39 -16.94
N GLU A 335 7.04 26.33 -16.40
CA GLU A 335 8.37 25.88 -16.69
C GLU A 335 8.32 24.60 -17.54
N ALA A 336 9.31 24.37 -18.41
CA ALA A 336 9.26 23.25 -19.32
C ALA A 336 9.55 21.93 -18.59
N ASP A 337 10.81 21.73 -18.24
CA ASP A 337 11.29 20.46 -17.65
C ASP A 337 12.13 20.77 -16.43
N GLY A 338 12.04 19.89 -15.42
CA GLY A 338 12.82 20.05 -14.22
C GLY A 338 13.10 18.71 -13.55
N GLN A 339 13.87 18.79 -12.49
CA GLN A 339 14.26 17.65 -11.68
C GLN A 339 14.09 18.00 -10.21
N ILE A 340 13.45 17.12 -9.47
CA ILE A 340 13.35 17.26 -8.02
C ILE A 340 14.75 17.05 -7.43
N ALA A 341 15.28 18.04 -6.75
CA ALA A 341 16.59 17.94 -6.14
C ALA A 341 16.65 16.82 -5.09
N TYR A 342 17.76 16.10 -5.05
CA TYR A 342 18.00 15.02 -4.07
C TYR A 342 17.63 15.44 -2.63
N GLU A 343 18.02 16.63 -2.22
CA GLU A 343 17.77 17.13 -0.86
C GLU A 343 16.27 17.20 -0.48
N ASN A 344 15.39 17.29 -1.49
CA ASN A 344 13.94 17.35 -1.28
C ASN A 344 13.29 15.97 -1.15
N VAL A 345 13.96 14.92 -1.63
CA VAL A 345 13.43 13.54 -1.67
C VAL A 345 14.24 12.54 -0.86
N LYS A 346 15.39 12.92 -0.33
CA LYS A 346 16.32 12.02 0.39
C LYS A 346 15.65 11.26 1.54
N ASP A 347 14.78 11.92 2.32
CA ASP A 347 14.13 11.28 3.46
C ASP A 347 13.06 10.27 3.00
N GLN A 348 12.40 10.53 1.88
CA GLN A 348 11.47 9.59 1.25
C GLN A 348 12.21 8.39 0.69
N ILE A 349 13.32 8.62 -0.02
CA ILE A 349 14.19 7.54 -0.53
C ILE A 349 14.73 6.71 0.62
N ALA A 350 15.21 7.34 1.69
CA ALA A 350 15.69 6.63 2.88
C ALA A 350 14.60 5.73 3.47
N ARG A 351 13.40 6.26 3.63
CA ARG A 351 12.25 5.49 4.14
C ARG A 351 11.89 4.34 3.21
N TYR A 352 11.86 4.58 1.91
CA TYR A 352 11.60 3.54 0.91
C TYR A 352 12.62 2.41 1.01
N LEU A 353 13.91 2.72 1.00
CA LEU A 353 14.99 1.73 1.10
C LEU A 353 14.96 0.96 2.43
N GLN A 354 14.60 1.62 3.53
CA GLN A 354 14.43 0.95 4.82
C GLN A 354 13.28 -0.07 4.78
N VAL A 355 12.13 0.29 4.20
CA VAL A 355 10.99 -0.63 4.04
C VAL A 355 11.39 -1.82 3.17
N GLN A 356 12.06 -1.60 2.05
CA GLN A 356 12.56 -2.66 1.18
C GLN A 356 13.51 -3.63 1.91
N GLN A 357 14.37 -3.11 2.79
CA GLN A 357 15.23 -3.96 3.61
C GLN A 357 14.43 -4.81 4.60
N VAL A 358 13.38 -4.26 5.20
CA VAL A 358 12.49 -5.03 6.09
C VAL A 358 11.74 -6.11 5.31
N ASP A 359 11.21 -5.78 4.14
CA ASP A 359 10.54 -6.77 3.28
C ASP A 359 11.49 -7.90 2.87
N GLN A 360 12.76 -7.57 2.57
CA GLN A 360 13.78 -8.57 2.31
C GLN A 360 14.08 -9.44 3.53
N MET A 361 14.14 -8.87 4.74
CA MET A 361 14.32 -9.64 5.97
C MET A 361 13.17 -10.62 6.20
N ILE A 362 11.93 -10.21 5.94
CA ILE A 362 10.75 -11.09 6.01
C ILE A 362 10.87 -12.21 4.96
N GLN A 363 11.28 -11.90 3.76
CA GLN A 363 11.47 -12.88 2.70
C GLN A 363 12.61 -13.87 3.03
N ASP A 364 13.73 -13.37 3.54
CA ASP A 364 14.88 -14.22 3.95
C ASP A 364 14.49 -15.18 5.10
N GLU A 365 13.70 -14.71 6.07
CA GLU A 365 13.17 -15.55 7.14
C GLU A 365 12.22 -16.60 6.57
N LYS A 366 11.30 -16.22 5.68
CA LYS A 366 10.40 -17.13 4.98
C LYS A 366 11.16 -18.23 4.21
N ASP A 367 12.15 -17.84 3.41
CA ASP A 367 12.92 -18.76 2.56
C ASP A 367 13.84 -19.68 3.36
N GLY A 368 14.32 -19.20 4.52
CA GLY A 368 15.15 -19.97 5.46
C GLY A 368 14.37 -20.94 6.34
N MET A 369 13.04 -20.84 6.36
CA MET A 369 12.17 -21.54 7.30
C MET A 369 12.13 -23.06 7.06
N GLN A 370 12.35 -23.86 8.11
CA GLN A 370 12.26 -25.30 8.04
C GLN A 370 10.83 -25.77 8.25
N VAL A 371 10.27 -26.45 7.24
CA VAL A 371 8.94 -27.05 7.31
C VAL A 371 9.06 -28.53 7.64
N THR A 372 8.40 -28.96 8.70
CA THR A 372 8.33 -30.37 9.07
C THR A 372 6.89 -30.82 9.27
N ALA A 373 6.61 -32.11 8.97
CA ALA A 373 5.26 -32.65 9.07
C ALA A 373 4.78 -32.70 10.54
N GLY A 374 3.51 -32.41 10.74
CA GLY A 374 2.81 -32.56 12.00
C GLY A 374 2.23 -33.97 12.22
N THR A 375 1.26 -34.05 13.12
CA THR A 375 0.56 -35.29 13.45
C THR A 375 -0.60 -35.60 12.51
N ILE A 376 -1.12 -34.61 11.83
CA ILE A 376 -2.19 -34.70 10.82
C ILE A 376 -1.56 -34.48 9.44
N SER A 377 -1.90 -35.33 8.47
CA SER A 377 -1.42 -35.11 7.10
C SER A 377 -2.07 -33.86 6.50
N VAL A 378 -1.33 -33.16 5.66
CA VAL A 378 -1.82 -31.97 4.92
C VAL A 378 -3.07 -32.29 4.11
N GLN A 379 -3.10 -33.45 3.44
CA GLN A 379 -4.27 -33.89 2.66
C GLN A 379 -5.49 -34.13 3.55
N ASP A 380 -5.31 -34.82 4.71
CA ASP A 380 -6.42 -35.03 5.65
C ASP A 380 -6.95 -33.70 6.19
N ALA A 381 -6.07 -32.75 6.49
CA ALA A 381 -6.45 -31.43 6.97
C ALA A 381 -7.31 -30.67 5.91
N ILE A 382 -6.93 -30.73 4.64
CA ILE A 382 -7.70 -30.10 3.55
C ILE A 382 -9.04 -30.80 3.34
N VAL A 383 -9.05 -32.15 3.26
CA VAL A 383 -10.30 -32.90 3.06
C VAL A 383 -11.26 -32.66 4.21
N GLN A 384 -10.78 -32.62 5.44
CA GLN A 384 -11.62 -32.33 6.61
C GLN A 384 -12.12 -30.89 6.64
N ALA A 385 -11.39 -29.93 6.09
CA ALA A 385 -11.83 -28.54 6.00
C ALA A 385 -13.04 -28.35 5.08
N PHE A 386 -13.31 -29.30 4.15
CA PHE A 386 -14.37 -29.18 3.15
C PHE A 386 -15.52 -30.19 3.32
N ASN A 387 -15.42 -31.12 4.27
CA ASN A 387 -16.48 -32.06 4.64
C ASN A 387 -17.27 -31.55 5.85
#